data_a581002a67cb2b836298ca5f768b5f6d
#
_entry.id   a581002a67cb2b836298ca5f768b5f6d
#
_cell.length_a   1.000
_cell.length_b   1.000
_cell.length_c   1.000
_cell.angle_alpha   90.00
_cell.angle_beta   90.00
_cell.angle_gamma   90.00
#
_symmetry.space_group_name_H-M   'P 1'
#
loop_
_entity.id
_entity.type
_entity.pdbx_description
1 polymer ?
#
loop_
_entity_poly.entity_id
_entity_poly.type
_entity_poly.pdbx_seq_one_letter_code
_entity_poly.pdbx_strand_id
1 'polypeptide(L)' 'GEARKLISTLSGRDLQRSFDIAEFYLKTEKYESAKVYYRDIVNRSSSGELHDKAVARLKQLGE' A
#
# COMPACT_ATOMS: atom_id res chain seq x y z
N GLY A 1 -11.58 -21.74 2.01
CA GLY A 1 -12.92 -21.57 2.12
C GLY A 1 -13.47 -20.18 1.87
N GLU A 2 -14.72 -20.06 2.17
CA GLU A 2 -15.44 -18.80 1.97
C GLU A 2 -14.86 -17.68 2.82
N ALA A 3 -14.44 -17.99 4.02
CA ALA A 3 -13.86 -17.02 4.92
C ALA A 3 -12.60 -16.42 4.31
N ARG A 4 -11.82 -17.23 3.61
CA ARG A 4 -10.62 -16.75 2.95
C ARG A 4 -10.94 -15.76 1.84
N LYS A 5 -12.00 -16.04 1.09
CA LYS A 5 -12.41 -15.13 0.02
C LYS A 5 -12.83 -13.79 0.57
N LEU A 6 -13.59 -13.82 1.67
CA LEU A 6 -14.01 -12.57 2.31
C LEU A 6 -12.83 -11.79 2.83
N ILE A 7 -11.88 -12.48 3.45
CA ILE A 7 -10.67 -11.83 3.97
C ILE A 7 -9.87 -11.21 2.84
N SER A 8 -9.72 -11.94 1.73
CA SER A 8 -8.99 -11.44 0.58
C SER A 8 -9.65 -10.18 0.02
N THR A 9 -10.96 -10.17 -0.06
CA THR A 9 -11.70 -9.02 -0.55
C THR A 9 -11.49 -7.81 0.34
N LEU A 10 -11.58 -8.00 1.65
CA LEU A 10 -11.36 -6.93 2.61
C LEU A 10 -9.93 -6.43 2.56
N SER A 11 -8.98 -7.35 2.44
CA SER A 11 -7.57 -6.98 2.33
C SER A 11 -7.31 -6.13 1.11
N GLY A 12 -7.96 -6.46 -0.01
CA GLY A 12 -7.83 -5.67 -1.23
C GLY A 12 -8.31 -4.25 -1.05
N ARG A 13 -9.42 -4.07 -0.35
CA ARG A 13 -9.96 -2.74 -0.07
C ARG A 13 -9.05 -1.96 0.87
N ASP A 14 -8.53 -2.64 1.89
CA ASP A 14 -7.60 -2.01 2.84
C ASP A 14 -6.34 -1.55 2.12
N LEU A 15 -5.83 -2.37 1.22
CA LEU A 15 -4.62 -2.01 0.47
C LEU A 15 -4.87 -0.79 -0.40
N GLN A 16 -6.01 -0.73 -1.07
CA GLN A 16 -6.36 0.41 -1.90
C GLN A 16 -6.47 1.67 -1.04
N ARG A 17 -7.12 1.56 0.11
CA ARG A 17 -7.25 2.70 1.03
C ARG A 17 -5.89 3.16 1.52
N SER A 18 -5.04 2.22 1.92
CA SER A 18 -3.69 2.56 2.38
C SER A 18 -2.90 3.26 1.28
N PHE A 19 -3.05 2.79 0.05
CA PHE A 19 -2.38 3.41 -1.07
C PHE A 19 -2.86 4.84 -1.28
N ASP A 20 -4.17 5.06 -1.21
CA ASP A 20 -4.74 6.39 -1.37
C ASP A 20 -4.23 7.34 -0.29
N ILE A 21 -4.16 6.87 0.94
CA ILE A 21 -3.65 7.66 2.06
C ILE A 21 -2.17 7.99 1.84
N ALA A 22 -1.40 6.99 1.41
CA ALA A 22 0.01 7.20 1.13
C ALA A 22 0.22 8.26 0.04
N GLU A 23 -0.59 8.21 -1.00
CA GLU A 23 -0.53 9.19 -2.08
C GLU A 23 -0.86 10.60 -1.58
N PHE A 24 -1.82 10.71 -0.67
CA PHE A 24 -2.18 11.97 -0.05
C PHE A 24 -0.97 12.55 0.71
N TYR A 25 -0.33 11.73 1.52
CA TYR A 25 0.85 12.17 2.27
C TYR A 25 2.00 12.53 1.33
N LEU A 26 2.14 11.80 0.24
CA LEU A 26 3.16 12.11 -0.75
C LEU A 26 2.92 13.50 -1.36
N LYS A 27 1.67 13.81 -1.66
CA LYS A 27 1.29 15.10 -2.21
C LYS A 27 1.59 16.24 -1.24
N THR A 28 1.38 16.00 0.04
CA THR A 28 1.58 17.02 1.06
C THR A 28 3.00 17.03 1.61
N GLU A 29 3.90 16.32 0.96
CA GLU A 29 5.33 16.25 1.31
C GLU A 29 5.58 15.62 2.69
N LYS A 30 4.64 14.80 3.15
CA LYS A 30 4.83 14.03 4.38
C LYS A 30 5.41 12.67 4.02
N TYR A 31 6.65 12.69 3.58
CA TYR A 31 7.28 11.51 3.01
C TYR A 31 7.43 10.36 3.99
N GLU A 32 7.72 10.66 5.24
CA GLU A 32 7.87 9.61 6.25
C GLU A 32 6.57 8.84 6.45
N SER A 33 5.46 9.56 6.53
CA SER A 33 4.16 8.91 6.65
C SER A 33 3.81 8.12 5.40
N ALA A 34 4.07 8.68 4.23
CA ALA A 34 3.83 8.00 2.98
C ALA A 34 4.61 6.69 2.92
N LYS A 35 5.87 6.69 3.33
CA LYS A 35 6.69 5.49 3.36
C LYS A 35 6.07 4.41 4.23
N VAL A 36 5.58 4.78 5.41
CA VAL A 36 4.98 3.82 6.32
C VAL A 36 3.81 3.10 5.65
N TYR A 37 2.94 3.84 5.00
CA TYR A 37 1.79 3.26 4.31
C TYR A 37 2.19 2.42 3.12
N TYR A 38 3.16 2.86 2.33
CA TYR A 38 3.64 2.07 1.21
C TYR A 38 4.28 0.77 1.66
N ARG A 39 5.08 0.81 2.73
CA ARG A 39 5.68 -0.40 3.28
C ARG A 39 4.63 -1.35 3.80
N ASP A 40 3.57 -0.82 4.42
CA ASP A 40 2.47 -1.64 4.89
C ASP A 40 1.84 -2.40 3.74
N ILE A 41 1.64 -1.74 2.61
CA ILE A 41 1.08 -2.38 1.41
C ILE A 41 1.99 -3.50 0.93
N VAL A 42 3.30 -3.24 0.87
CA VAL A 42 4.27 -4.24 0.43
C VAL A 42 4.26 -5.45 1.37
N ASN A 43 4.15 -5.21 2.66
CA ASN A 43 4.15 -6.29 3.65
C ASN A 43 2.88 -7.13 3.60
N ARG A 44 1.75 -6.49 3.33
CA ARG A 44 0.46 -7.18 3.27
C ARG A 44 0.21 -7.89 1.96
N SER A 45 0.82 -7.42 0.88
CA SER A 45 0.67 -8.00 -0.45
C SER A 45 2.00 -8.56 -0.91
N SER A 46 1.99 -9.76 -1.46
CA SER A 46 3.21 -10.37 -1.98
C SER A 46 3.41 -10.04 -3.45
N SER A 47 2.34 -9.63 -4.13
CA SER A 47 2.41 -9.32 -5.54
C SER A 47 1.16 -8.53 -5.93
N GLY A 48 1.12 -8.08 -7.16
CA GLY A 48 -0.03 -7.39 -7.68
C GLY A 48 0.29 -5.95 -8.02
N GLU A 49 -0.70 -5.27 -8.58
CA GLU A 49 -0.53 -3.91 -9.06
C GLU A 49 -0.20 -2.93 -7.93
N LEU A 50 -0.94 -3.01 -6.82
CA LEU A 50 -0.68 -2.12 -5.69
C LEU A 50 0.68 -2.39 -5.06
N HIS A 51 1.07 -3.66 -4.98
CA HIS A 51 2.38 -4.04 -4.46
C HIS A 51 3.48 -3.38 -5.31
N ASP A 52 3.38 -3.54 -6.62
CA ASP A 52 4.37 -2.99 -7.54
C ASP A 52 4.43 -1.46 -7.46
N LYS A 53 3.28 -0.83 -7.40
CA LYS A 53 3.23 0.63 -7.27
C LYS A 53 3.84 1.10 -5.97
N ALA A 54 3.54 0.41 -4.88
CA ALA A 54 4.08 0.76 -3.57
C ALA A 54 5.60 0.64 -3.56
N VAL A 55 6.14 -0.43 -4.14
CA VAL A 55 7.58 -0.61 -4.24
C VAL A 55 8.21 0.53 -5.03
N ALA A 56 7.61 0.89 -6.16
CA ALA A 56 8.12 1.97 -6.98
C ALA A 56 8.15 3.29 -6.21
N ARG A 57 7.08 3.57 -5.46
CA ARG A 57 7.03 4.79 -4.67
C ARG A 57 8.10 4.81 -3.58
N LEU A 58 8.28 3.67 -2.91
CA LEU A 58 9.30 3.56 -1.87
C LEU A 58 10.69 3.86 -2.42
N LYS A 59 10.98 3.35 -3.61
CA LYS A 59 12.26 3.61 -4.25
C LYS A 59 12.45 5.09 -4.54
N GLN A 60 11.39 5.75 -4.97
CA GLN A 60 11.44 7.19 -5.23
C GLN A 60 11.69 7.98 -3.95
N LEU A 61 11.23 7.46 -2.83
CA LEU A 61 11.38 8.11 -1.54
C LEU A 61 12.68 7.77 -0.83
N GLY A 62 13.52 6.96 -1.47
CA GLY A 62 14.82 6.64 -0.92
C GLY A 62 14.87 5.38 -0.09
N GLU A 63 13.86 4.55 -0.19
CA GLU A 63 13.90 3.24 0.47
C GLU A 63 14.60 2.23 -0.42
#